data_60891b24545b98b2aa2f62fb52503cc2
#
_entry.id   60891b24545b98b2aa2f62fb52503cc2
#
_cell.length_a   1.000
_cell.length_b   1.000
_cell.length_c   1.000
_cell.angle_alpha   90.00
_cell.angle_beta   90.00
_cell.angle_gamma   90.00
#
_symmetry.space_group_name_H-M   'P 1'
#
loop_
_entity.id
_entity.type
_entity.pdbx_description
1 polymer ?
#
loop_
_entity_poly.entity_id
_entity_poly.type
_entity_poly.pdbx_seq_one_letter_code
_entity_poly.pdbx_strand_id
1 'polypeptide(L)'
;TPDTLENIEEDDFDRVFLVNCKSVYLMARSFVPDMKKKKSGVFLNVASTAGVSPRPNLNWYNASKGWMNTATKTMAIELAPHGIRVNAINPVAGETPLLATFMGEDTPIMRSKFLATIPIGRFSTPEDMGNAACFLCSNEASMITGVCLEVDGGRCI
;
A
#
# COMPACT_ATOMS: atom_id res chain seq x y z
N THR A 1 9.28 7.80 11.84
CA THR A 1 10.48 7.01 12.23
C THR A 1 10.01 5.73 12.90
N PRO A 2 10.62 4.55 12.65
CA PRO A 2 10.33 3.33 13.42
C PRO A 2 10.75 3.52 14.87
N ASP A 3 9.82 3.24 15.82
CA ASP A 3 10.12 3.31 17.25
C ASP A 3 9.08 2.50 18.04
N THR A 4 9.30 2.34 19.38
CA THR A 4 8.34 1.72 20.29
C THR A 4 7.11 2.60 20.46
N LEU A 5 5.99 1.99 20.86
CA LEU A 5 4.69 2.68 20.91
C LEU A 5 4.71 3.96 21.76
N GLU A 6 5.40 3.89 22.89
CA GLU A 6 5.47 4.97 23.87
C GLU A 6 6.39 6.13 23.47
N ASN A 7 7.25 5.94 22.44
CA ASN A 7 8.21 6.94 21.98
C ASN A 7 7.77 7.67 20.72
N ILE A 8 6.67 7.26 20.09
CA ILE A 8 6.17 7.93 18.89
C ILE A 8 5.52 9.26 19.29
N GLU A 9 6.09 10.35 18.82
CA GLU A 9 5.55 11.69 19.02
C GLU A 9 4.25 11.90 18.22
N GLU A 10 3.37 12.77 18.74
CA GLU A 10 2.08 13.10 18.12
C GLU A 10 2.24 13.62 16.68
N ASP A 11 3.25 14.44 16.43
CA ASP A 11 3.56 14.98 15.11
C ASP A 11 3.89 13.87 14.08
N ASP A 12 4.58 12.82 14.50
CA ASP A 12 4.89 11.66 13.63
C ASP A 12 3.63 10.83 13.36
N PHE A 13 2.77 10.64 14.36
CA PHE A 13 1.47 10.00 14.21
C PHE A 13 0.61 10.79 13.22
N ASP A 14 0.43 12.08 13.42
CA ASP A 14 -0.39 12.95 12.57
C ASP A 14 0.13 12.95 11.14
N ARG A 15 1.44 13.05 10.95
CA ARG A 15 2.06 12.99 9.61
C ARG A 15 1.78 11.68 8.89
N VAL A 16 1.87 10.55 9.58
CA VAL A 16 1.57 9.24 8.99
C VAL A 16 0.12 9.18 8.51
N PHE A 17 -0.84 9.59 9.33
CA PHE A 17 -2.24 9.59 8.96
C PHE A 17 -2.60 10.65 7.93
N LEU A 18 -1.98 11.82 8.00
CA LEU A 18 -2.15 12.87 6.99
C LEU A 18 -1.71 12.38 5.61
N VAL A 19 -0.55 11.74 5.53
CA VAL A 19 0.01 11.27 4.25
C VAL A 19 -0.71 10.01 3.76
N ASN A 20 -0.94 9.01 4.62
CA ASN A 20 -1.43 7.71 4.18
C ASN A 20 -2.96 7.62 4.14
N CYS A 21 -3.67 8.29 5.03
CA CYS A 21 -5.14 8.17 5.12
C CYS A 21 -5.85 9.38 4.52
N LYS A 22 -5.48 10.59 4.95
CA LYS A 22 -6.15 11.80 4.48
C LYS A 22 -5.94 12.05 2.99
N SER A 23 -4.79 11.64 2.44
CA SER A 23 -4.55 11.73 0.99
C SER A 23 -5.56 10.92 0.18
N VAL A 24 -5.86 9.69 0.59
CA VAL A 24 -6.87 8.84 -0.07
C VAL A 24 -8.26 9.50 -0.02
N TYR A 25 -8.64 10.03 1.15
CA TYR A 25 -9.89 10.78 1.30
C TYR A 25 -9.95 12.00 0.38
N LEU A 26 -8.89 12.81 0.32
CA LEU A 26 -8.85 14.01 -0.53
C LEU A 26 -8.92 13.66 -2.03
N MET A 27 -8.20 12.62 -2.46
CA MET A 27 -8.23 12.13 -3.83
C MET A 27 -9.63 11.62 -4.19
N ALA A 28 -10.25 10.82 -3.33
CA ALA A 28 -11.62 10.34 -3.55
C ALA A 28 -12.61 11.51 -3.66
N ARG A 29 -12.58 12.44 -2.71
CA ARG A 29 -13.44 13.63 -2.70
C ARG A 29 -13.29 14.47 -3.97
N SER A 30 -12.07 14.58 -4.51
CA SER A 30 -11.79 15.42 -5.67
C SER A 30 -12.18 14.75 -6.99
N PHE A 31 -11.96 13.45 -7.15
CA PHE A 31 -12.08 12.78 -8.45
C PHE A 31 -13.36 11.95 -8.62
N VAL A 32 -13.91 11.39 -7.53
CA VAL A 32 -15.12 10.55 -7.60
C VAL A 32 -16.31 11.26 -8.27
N PRO A 33 -16.62 12.54 -8.01
CA PRO A 33 -17.76 13.20 -8.66
C PRO A 33 -17.68 13.17 -10.19
N ASP A 34 -16.51 13.43 -10.76
CA ASP A 34 -16.32 13.41 -12.21
C ASP A 34 -16.26 11.99 -12.80
N MET A 35 -15.66 11.04 -12.07
CA MET A 35 -15.69 9.63 -12.46
C MET A 35 -17.13 9.09 -12.50
N LYS A 36 -17.97 9.43 -11.51
CA LYS A 36 -19.40 9.06 -11.49
C LYS A 36 -20.16 9.64 -12.69
N LYS A 37 -19.92 10.91 -13.06
CA LYS A 37 -20.53 11.52 -14.25
C LYS A 37 -20.14 10.78 -15.54
N LYS A 38 -18.85 10.40 -15.64
CA LYS A 38 -18.32 9.66 -16.79
C LYS A 38 -18.70 8.18 -16.79
N LYS A 39 -19.19 7.65 -15.66
CA LYS A 39 -19.43 6.22 -15.42
C LYS A 39 -18.20 5.36 -15.71
N SER A 40 -17.03 5.87 -15.41
CA SER A 40 -15.74 5.23 -15.66
C SER A 40 -14.66 5.82 -14.77
N GLY A 41 -13.81 4.96 -14.22
CA GLY A 41 -12.65 5.38 -13.44
C GLY A 41 -11.95 4.19 -12.81
N VAL A 42 -10.70 4.42 -12.44
CA VAL A 42 -9.90 3.46 -11.66
C VAL A 42 -9.15 4.22 -10.57
N PHE A 43 -9.27 3.73 -9.34
CA PHE A 43 -8.39 4.07 -8.23
C PHE A 43 -7.42 2.92 -7.96
N LEU A 44 -6.15 3.25 -7.82
CA LEU A 44 -5.14 2.34 -7.30
C LEU A 44 -4.46 2.95 -6.08
N ASN A 45 -4.66 2.33 -4.94
CA ASN A 45 -4.00 2.73 -3.70
C ASN A 45 -2.69 1.95 -3.53
N VAL A 46 -1.63 2.63 -3.10
CA VAL A 46 -0.35 2.00 -2.74
C VAL A 46 -0.31 1.79 -1.23
N ALA A 47 -0.77 0.62 -0.79
CA ALA A 47 -0.78 0.26 0.61
C ALA A 47 0.59 -0.33 1.05
N SER A 48 0.64 -1.49 1.66
CA SER A 48 1.88 -2.17 2.06
C SER A 48 1.56 -3.56 2.63
N THR A 49 2.48 -4.51 2.52
CA THR A 49 2.46 -5.74 3.30
C THR A 49 2.38 -5.48 4.81
N ALA A 50 2.83 -4.32 5.29
CA ALA A 50 2.69 -3.88 6.68
C ALA A 50 1.23 -3.78 7.15
N GLY A 51 0.29 -3.54 6.25
CA GLY A 51 -1.15 -3.54 6.54
C GLY A 51 -1.80 -4.92 6.56
N VAL A 52 -1.07 -5.97 6.18
CA VAL A 52 -1.51 -7.38 6.13
C VAL A 52 -0.76 -8.22 7.17
N SER A 53 0.57 -8.11 7.16
CA SER A 53 1.49 -8.82 8.08
C SER A 53 2.35 -7.78 8.82
N PRO A 54 1.81 -7.20 9.92
CA PRO A 54 2.43 -6.08 10.60
C PRO A 54 3.74 -6.49 11.29
N ARG A 55 4.65 -5.52 11.42
CA ARG A 55 5.93 -5.69 12.11
C ARG A 55 5.99 -4.79 13.36
N PRO A 56 6.72 -5.18 14.40
CA PRO A 56 6.95 -4.32 15.55
C PRO A 56 7.65 -3.02 15.16
N ASN A 57 7.55 -2.02 16.03
CA ASN A 57 8.14 -0.68 15.90
C ASN A 57 7.61 0.16 14.70
N LEU A 58 6.50 -0.27 14.08
CA LEU A 58 5.84 0.42 12.97
C LEU A 58 4.33 0.52 13.18
N ASN A 59 3.84 0.52 14.42
CA ASN A 59 2.44 0.33 14.74
C ASN A 59 1.50 1.25 13.95
N TRP A 60 1.71 2.56 14.02
CA TRP A 60 0.82 3.52 13.37
C TRP A 60 0.92 3.50 11.85
N TYR A 61 2.11 3.22 11.33
CA TYR A 61 2.28 2.97 9.89
C TYR A 61 1.52 1.71 9.46
N ASN A 62 1.68 0.58 10.16
CA ASN A 62 0.95 -0.66 9.89
C ASN A 62 -0.56 -0.40 9.90
N ALA A 63 -1.06 0.28 10.95
CA ALA A 63 -2.47 0.64 11.11
C ALA A 63 -2.98 1.50 9.94
N SER A 64 -2.20 2.51 9.52
CA SER A 64 -2.57 3.37 8.39
C SER A 64 -2.67 2.61 7.06
N LYS A 65 -1.80 1.61 6.85
CA LYS A 65 -1.83 0.76 5.65
C LYS A 65 -2.96 -0.28 5.71
N GLY A 66 -3.30 -0.81 6.89
CA GLY A 66 -4.50 -1.61 7.12
C GLY A 66 -5.78 -0.80 6.89
N TRP A 67 -5.83 0.45 7.36
CA TRP A 67 -6.90 1.38 7.06
C TRP A 67 -7.09 1.57 5.55
N MET A 68 -5.99 1.75 4.80
CA MET A 68 -6.03 1.92 3.34
C MET A 68 -6.60 0.67 2.63
N ASN A 69 -6.23 -0.53 3.07
CA ASN A 69 -6.79 -1.78 2.54
C ASN A 69 -8.31 -1.87 2.79
N THR A 70 -8.76 -1.50 3.98
CA THR A 70 -10.20 -1.46 4.30
C THR A 70 -10.93 -0.40 3.48
N ALA A 71 -10.38 0.82 3.39
CA ALA A 71 -10.94 1.89 2.58
C ALA A 71 -11.05 1.50 1.10
N THR A 72 -10.04 0.82 0.54
CA THR A 72 -10.06 0.29 -0.82
C THR A 72 -11.27 -0.61 -1.06
N LYS A 73 -11.52 -1.56 -0.16
CA LYS A 73 -12.65 -2.51 -0.28
C LYS A 73 -14.00 -1.81 -0.18
N THR A 74 -14.14 -0.89 0.77
CA THR A 74 -15.39 -0.13 0.94
C THR A 74 -15.66 0.77 -0.26
N MET A 75 -14.64 1.50 -0.73
CA MET A 75 -14.75 2.32 -1.94
C MET A 75 -15.11 1.48 -3.18
N ALA A 76 -14.54 0.28 -3.30
CA ALA A 76 -14.84 -0.62 -4.42
C ALA A 76 -16.33 -1.01 -4.45
N ILE A 77 -16.90 -1.40 -3.31
CA ILE A 77 -18.32 -1.75 -3.21
C ILE A 77 -19.21 -0.54 -3.55
N GLU A 78 -18.89 0.62 -2.99
CA GLU A 78 -19.66 1.85 -3.16
C GLU A 78 -19.61 2.40 -4.59
N LEU A 79 -18.47 2.24 -5.27
CA LEU A 79 -18.24 2.85 -6.58
C LEU A 79 -18.47 1.91 -7.77
N ALA A 80 -18.52 0.60 -7.55
CA ALA A 80 -18.77 -0.39 -8.61
C ALA A 80 -20.06 -0.12 -9.42
N PRO A 81 -21.21 0.25 -8.82
CA PRO A 81 -22.41 0.57 -9.58
C PRO A 81 -22.27 1.77 -10.54
N HIS A 82 -21.20 2.56 -10.35
CA HIS A 82 -20.88 3.72 -11.20
C HIS A 82 -19.81 3.41 -12.26
N GLY A 83 -19.45 2.14 -12.46
CA GLY A 83 -18.41 1.72 -13.39
C GLY A 83 -17.00 2.13 -12.98
N ILE A 84 -16.76 2.31 -11.67
CA ILE A 84 -15.46 2.72 -11.12
C ILE A 84 -14.87 1.54 -10.37
N ARG A 85 -13.62 1.18 -10.66
CA ARG A 85 -12.87 0.14 -9.95
C ARG A 85 -11.91 0.75 -8.93
N VAL A 86 -11.77 0.10 -7.80
CA VAL A 86 -10.85 0.52 -6.74
C VAL A 86 -10.07 -0.69 -6.25
N ASN A 87 -8.76 -0.64 -6.39
CA ASN A 87 -7.85 -1.71 -5.96
C ASN A 87 -6.68 -1.12 -5.18
N ALA A 88 -5.91 -1.98 -4.54
CA ALA A 88 -4.65 -1.62 -3.91
C ALA A 88 -3.55 -2.62 -4.29
N ILE A 89 -2.31 -2.17 -4.24
CA ILE A 89 -1.13 -3.04 -4.18
C ILE A 89 -0.53 -2.97 -2.78
N ASN A 90 -0.02 -4.09 -2.30
CA ASN A 90 0.68 -4.24 -1.02
C ASN A 90 2.16 -4.60 -1.28
N PRO A 91 3.03 -3.60 -1.52
CA PRO A 91 4.44 -3.84 -1.73
C PRO A 91 5.14 -4.41 -0.49
N VAL A 92 6.09 -5.31 -0.71
CA VAL A 92 7.14 -5.63 0.25
C VAL A 92 8.28 -4.61 0.14
N ALA A 93 9.26 -4.69 1.04
CA ALA A 93 10.49 -3.91 0.95
C ALA A 93 11.14 -4.01 -0.43
N GLY A 94 11.47 -2.88 -1.02
CA GLY A 94 11.98 -2.78 -2.38
C GLY A 94 13.27 -1.98 -2.47
N GLU A 95 14.01 -2.17 -3.55
CA GLU A 95 15.24 -1.43 -3.87
C GLU A 95 14.89 0.03 -4.20
N THR A 96 14.70 0.81 -3.16
CA THR A 96 14.35 2.24 -3.21
C THR A 96 15.17 3.02 -2.18
N PRO A 97 15.28 4.36 -2.30
CA PRO A 97 15.93 5.18 -1.28
C PRO A 97 15.34 5.02 0.15
N LEU A 98 14.11 4.51 0.27
CA LEU A 98 13.47 4.27 1.56
C LEU A 98 13.89 2.94 2.22
N LEU A 99 14.60 2.06 1.52
CA LEU A 99 14.94 0.73 2.03
C LEU A 99 15.73 0.83 3.34
N ALA A 100 16.76 1.68 3.40
CA ALA A 100 17.54 1.92 4.60
C ALA A 100 16.68 2.37 5.79
N THR A 101 15.71 3.26 5.55
CA THR A 101 14.77 3.73 6.59
C THR A 101 13.92 2.58 7.14
N PHE A 102 13.46 1.67 6.29
CA PHE A 102 12.66 0.52 6.72
C PHE A 102 13.48 -0.55 7.45
N MET A 103 14.75 -0.70 7.11
CA MET A 103 15.66 -1.64 7.76
C MET A 103 16.29 -1.10 9.03
N GLY A 104 16.25 0.24 9.23
CA GLY A 104 16.99 0.96 10.27
C GLY A 104 18.42 1.29 9.83
N GLU A 105 19.09 0.38 9.16
CA GLU A 105 20.40 0.56 8.52
C GLU A 105 20.50 -0.30 7.26
N ASP A 106 21.26 0.13 6.28
CA ASP A 106 21.50 -0.65 5.06
C ASP A 106 22.86 -1.36 5.15
N THR A 107 22.86 -2.51 5.80
CA THR A 107 24.03 -3.37 5.93
C THR A 107 23.78 -4.74 5.30
N PRO A 108 24.82 -5.49 4.88
CA PRO A 108 24.65 -6.84 4.34
C PRO A 108 23.91 -7.78 5.32
N ILE A 109 24.12 -7.62 6.61
CA ILE A 109 23.45 -8.42 7.65
C ILE A 109 21.96 -8.10 7.69
N MET A 110 21.58 -6.82 7.68
CA MET A 110 20.17 -6.42 7.70
C MET A 110 19.47 -6.79 6.39
N ARG A 111 20.13 -6.60 5.24
CA ARG A 111 19.61 -7.08 3.95
C ARG A 111 19.33 -8.58 3.98
N SER A 112 20.27 -9.39 4.49
CA SER A 112 20.10 -10.84 4.60
C SER A 112 18.91 -11.22 5.50
N LYS A 113 18.74 -10.54 6.64
CA LYS A 113 17.59 -10.76 7.54
C LYS A 113 16.25 -10.46 6.87
N PHE A 114 16.18 -9.36 6.11
CA PHE A 114 14.96 -9.02 5.37
C PHE A 114 14.70 -10.01 4.23
N LEU A 115 15.72 -10.36 3.45
CA LEU A 115 15.60 -11.32 2.35
C LEU A 115 15.14 -12.69 2.85
N ALA A 116 15.58 -13.14 4.02
CA ALA A 116 15.13 -14.38 4.63
C ALA A 116 13.61 -14.43 4.89
N THR A 117 12.93 -13.26 4.91
CA THR A 117 11.48 -13.17 5.05
C THR A 117 10.72 -13.12 3.72
N ILE A 118 11.41 -13.14 2.59
CA ILE A 118 10.83 -13.04 1.24
C ILE A 118 11.15 -14.34 0.49
N PRO A 119 10.20 -15.29 0.39
CA PRO A 119 10.45 -16.60 -0.20
C PRO A 119 11.06 -16.58 -1.61
N ILE A 120 10.69 -15.61 -2.46
CA ILE A 120 11.26 -15.48 -3.81
C ILE A 120 12.76 -15.08 -3.81
N GLY A 121 13.33 -14.68 -2.67
CA GLY A 121 14.76 -14.49 -2.46
C GLY A 121 15.35 -13.17 -2.94
N ARG A 122 14.54 -12.17 -3.28
CA ARG A 122 15.00 -10.85 -3.67
C ARG A 122 14.08 -9.75 -3.16
N PHE A 123 14.60 -8.53 -3.04
CA PHE A 123 13.78 -7.34 -2.87
C PHE A 123 12.93 -7.08 -4.12
N SER A 124 11.81 -6.40 -3.94
CA SER A 124 11.02 -5.92 -5.06
C SER A 124 11.74 -4.77 -5.77
N THR A 125 11.42 -4.59 -7.05
CA THR A 125 11.91 -3.48 -7.86
C THR A 125 10.77 -2.53 -8.21
N PRO A 126 11.06 -1.30 -8.66
CA PRO A 126 10.03 -0.40 -9.19
C PRO A 126 9.22 -1.03 -10.33
N GLU A 127 9.85 -1.86 -11.16
CA GLU A 127 9.21 -2.56 -12.27
C GLU A 127 8.19 -3.59 -11.79
N ASP A 128 8.45 -4.32 -10.70
CA ASP A 128 7.49 -5.26 -10.12
C ASP A 128 6.19 -4.51 -9.72
N MET A 129 6.34 -3.34 -9.09
CA MET A 129 5.20 -2.49 -8.70
C MET A 129 4.51 -1.88 -9.90
N GLY A 130 5.29 -1.37 -10.87
CA GLY A 130 4.77 -0.78 -12.10
C GLY A 130 3.95 -1.76 -12.92
N ASN A 131 4.42 -3.00 -13.08
CA ASN A 131 3.71 -4.05 -13.81
C ASN A 131 2.37 -4.41 -13.14
N ALA A 132 2.35 -4.59 -11.82
CA ALA A 132 1.12 -4.84 -11.08
C ALA A 132 0.14 -3.66 -11.17
N ALA A 133 0.65 -2.43 -11.05
CA ALA A 133 -0.14 -1.21 -11.17
C ALA A 133 -0.73 -1.05 -12.57
N CYS A 134 0.07 -1.25 -13.62
CA CYS A 134 -0.39 -1.18 -15.00
C CYS A 134 -1.50 -2.21 -15.29
N PHE A 135 -1.33 -3.45 -14.84
CA PHE A 135 -2.35 -4.47 -14.98
C PHE A 135 -3.66 -4.08 -14.28
N LEU A 136 -3.61 -3.72 -13.00
CA LEU A 136 -4.82 -3.36 -12.23
C LEU A 136 -5.51 -2.11 -12.76
N CYS A 137 -4.78 -1.19 -13.38
CA CYS A 137 -5.35 0.03 -14.00
C CYS A 137 -5.86 -0.20 -15.42
N SER A 138 -5.47 -1.29 -16.09
CA SER A 138 -5.84 -1.59 -17.47
C SER A 138 -7.24 -2.18 -17.62
N ASN A 139 -7.72 -2.28 -18.85
CA ASN A 139 -8.98 -2.96 -19.19
C ASN A 139 -8.88 -4.49 -19.01
N GLU A 140 -7.68 -5.07 -18.98
CA GLU A 140 -7.47 -6.49 -18.71
C GLU A 140 -7.95 -6.87 -17.30
N ALA A 141 -7.93 -5.92 -16.36
CA ALA A 141 -8.44 -6.07 -15.01
C ALA A 141 -9.90 -5.59 -14.86
N SER A 142 -10.69 -5.55 -15.94
CA SER A 142 -12.06 -4.98 -15.95
C SER A 142 -13.03 -5.64 -14.95
N MET A 143 -12.80 -6.90 -14.58
CA MET A 143 -13.61 -7.62 -13.58
C MET A 143 -12.99 -7.62 -12.18
N ILE A 144 -11.89 -6.87 -11.98
CA ILE A 144 -11.16 -6.84 -10.70
C ILE A 144 -11.42 -5.52 -10.00
N THR A 145 -12.10 -5.57 -8.85
CA THR A 145 -12.30 -4.43 -7.95
C THR A 145 -12.33 -4.92 -6.50
N GLY A 146 -11.83 -4.11 -5.57
CA GLY A 146 -11.73 -4.43 -4.15
C GLY A 146 -10.56 -5.35 -3.78
N VAL A 147 -9.68 -5.67 -4.72
CA VAL A 147 -8.49 -6.47 -4.43
C VAL A 147 -7.41 -5.62 -3.77
N CYS A 148 -6.76 -6.18 -2.75
CA CYS A 148 -5.53 -5.65 -2.17
C CYS A 148 -4.44 -6.69 -2.50
N LEU A 149 -3.74 -6.47 -3.60
CA LEU A 149 -2.81 -7.44 -4.19
C LEU A 149 -1.46 -7.35 -3.49
N GLU A 150 -1.02 -8.44 -2.87
CA GLU A 150 0.34 -8.56 -2.36
C GLU A 150 1.32 -8.70 -3.54
N VAL A 151 2.26 -7.74 -3.65
CA VAL A 151 3.38 -7.77 -4.59
C VAL A 151 4.63 -7.93 -3.73
N ASP A 152 4.83 -9.13 -3.18
CA ASP A 152 5.65 -9.33 -1.99
C ASP A 152 6.58 -10.55 -2.04
N GLY A 153 6.57 -11.31 -3.12
CA GLY A 153 7.40 -12.51 -3.25
C GLY A 153 7.08 -13.59 -2.23
N GLY A 154 5.83 -13.63 -1.73
CA GLY A 154 5.37 -14.61 -0.75
C GLY A 154 5.62 -14.20 0.71
N ARG A 155 5.92 -12.92 1.00
CA ARG A 155 6.23 -12.42 2.35
C ARG A 155 5.07 -12.60 3.34
N CYS A 156 3.83 -12.59 2.85
CA CYS A 156 2.61 -12.60 3.68
C CYS A 156 1.96 -13.99 3.83
N ILE A 157 2.58 -15.06 3.29
CA ILE A 157 2.12 -16.44 3.42
C ILE A 157 2.98 -17.25 4.37
#